data_6996135c1bdb0bb28495447eb0c4509b
#
_entry.id   6996135c1bdb0bb28495447eb0c4509b
#
_cell.length_a   1.000
_cell.length_b   1.000
_cell.length_c   1.000
_cell.angle_alpha   90.00
_cell.angle_beta   90.00
_cell.angle_gamma   90.00
#
_symmetry.space_group_name_H-M   'P 1'
#
loop_
_entity.id
_entity.type
_entity.pdbx_description
1 polymer ?
#
loop_
_entity_poly.entity_id
_entity_poly.type
_entity_poly.pdbx_seq_one_letter_code
_entity_poly.pdbx_strand_id
1 'polypeptide(L)'
;VLLALTGIPDTLDGAVAKASGTTSQRGAFFDSVSDRVTDALLFGAVAWYLASQPDPGYRPILAFAAFATATLPSYIRAKADALGLVAKGGLVERAERFLILGAGLLFDQLLIASLALLIALNLATAGQRFAKVWTEASRPLPQPRQRQRRRGSDTSPAVERWRARREANRARSGTRRNG
;
A
#
# COMPACT_ATOMS: atom_id res chain seq x y z
N VAL A 1 20.43 8.24 -21.32
CA VAL A 1 20.60 9.56 -20.67
C VAL A 1 19.26 10.07 -20.12
N LEU A 2 18.17 10.13 -20.92
CA LEU A 2 16.84 10.59 -20.47
C LEU A 2 16.28 9.76 -19.30
N LEU A 3 16.46 8.45 -19.30
CA LEU A 3 16.02 7.53 -18.24
C LEU A 3 16.73 7.78 -16.90
N ALA A 4 18.02 8.09 -16.94
CA ALA A 4 18.79 8.44 -15.75
C ALA A 4 18.40 9.82 -15.20
N LEU A 5 18.08 10.77 -16.09
CA LEU A 5 17.64 12.12 -15.73
C LEU A 5 16.23 12.14 -15.07
N THR A 6 15.36 11.16 -15.35
CA THR A 6 14.03 11.06 -14.73
C THR A 6 14.03 10.24 -13.44
N GLY A 7 14.93 9.26 -13.30
CA GLY A 7 14.98 8.40 -12.13
C GLY A 7 15.73 8.98 -10.93
N ILE A 8 16.75 9.83 -11.18
CA ILE A 8 17.58 10.42 -10.12
C ILE A 8 16.81 11.48 -9.28
N PRO A 9 16.07 12.44 -9.87
CA PRO A 9 15.27 13.38 -9.09
C PRO A 9 14.22 12.72 -8.22
N ASP A 10 13.52 11.72 -8.75
CA ASP A 10 12.42 11.01 -8.06
C ASP A 10 12.91 10.28 -6.79
N THR A 11 14.11 9.68 -6.85
CA THR A 11 14.74 9.04 -5.68
C THR A 11 15.24 10.04 -4.65
N LEU A 12 15.71 11.19 -5.08
CA LEU A 12 16.21 12.27 -4.22
C LEU A 12 15.07 13.00 -3.51
N ASP A 13 13.99 13.35 -4.22
CA ASP A 13 12.82 14.03 -3.65
C ASP A 13 12.10 13.16 -2.61
N GLY A 14 11.98 11.87 -2.85
CA GLY A 14 11.45 10.90 -1.90
C GLY A 14 12.32 10.76 -0.63
N ALA A 15 13.65 10.77 -0.77
CA ALA A 15 14.57 10.71 0.35
C ALA A 15 14.56 12.00 1.18
N VAL A 16 14.50 13.17 0.54
CA VAL A 16 14.43 14.48 1.20
C VAL A 16 13.09 14.67 1.91
N ALA A 17 11.96 14.30 1.29
CA ALA A 17 10.64 14.36 1.91
C ALA A 17 10.53 13.44 3.14
N LYS A 18 11.18 12.28 3.09
CA LYS A 18 11.22 11.32 4.20
C LYS A 18 12.11 11.82 5.35
N ALA A 19 13.19 12.51 5.04
CA ALA A 19 14.10 13.11 6.03
C ALA A 19 13.50 14.36 6.70
N SER A 20 12.67 15.12 5.98
CA SER A 20 12.03 16.35 6.49
C SER A 20 10.71 16.12 7.24
N GLY A 21 10.21 14.88 7.33
CA GLY A 21 8.95 14.56 8.03
C GLY A 21 7.68 15.15 7.40
N THR A 22 7.76 15.70 6.19
CA THR A 22 6.66 16.39 5.49
C THR A 22 5.91 15.49 4.50
N THR A 23 5.90 14.17 4.71
CA THR A 23 5.16 13.24 3.84
C THR A 23 3.65 13.50 3.97
N SER A 24 3.06 14.18 3.01
CA SER A 24 1.61 14.36 2.93
C SER A 24 0.96 13.17 2.22
N GLN A 25 -0.26 12.80 2.63
CA GLN A 25 -1.04 11.77 1.93
C GLN A 25 -1.26 12.11 0.44
N ARG A 26 -1.40 13.42 0.12
CA ARG A 26 -1.53 13.90 -1.26
C ARG A 26 -0.25 13.65 -2.06
N GLY A 27 0.93 13.89 -1.46
CA GLY A 27 2.23 13.64 -2.08
C GLY A 27 2.42 12.15 -2.37
N ALA A 28 2.15 11.27 -1.42
CA ALA A 28 2.26 9.83 -1.61
C ALA A 28 1.28 9.28 -2.67
N PHE A 29 0.06 9.85 -2.75
CA PHE A 29 -0.89 9.51 -3.80
C PHE A 29 -0.39 9.94 -5.18
N PHE A 30 0.04 11.21 -5.30
CA PHE A 30 0.55 11.76 -6.55
C PHE A 30 1.75 10.98 -7.07
N ASP A 31 2.73 10.71 -6.21
CA ASP A 31 3.92 9.90 -6.50
C ASP A 31 3.53 8.52 -7.05
N SER A 32 2.64 7.82 -6.34
CA SER A 32 2.17 6.50 -6.74
C SER A 32 1.48 6.48 -8.11
N VAL A 33 0.72 7.51 -8.46
CA VAL A 33 0.05 7.64 -9.76
C VAL A 33 1.05 8.03 -10.85
N SER A 34 1.92 9.00 -10.60
CA SER A 34 2.96 9.45 -11.52
C SER A 34 3.88 8.31 -11.92
N ASP A 35 4.22 7.44 -10.96
CA ASP A 35 4.96 6.22 -11.19
C ASP A 35 4.30 5.32 -12.24
N ARG A 36 3.00 5.13 -12.17
CA ARG A 36 2.28 4.27 -13.14
C ARG A 36 2.23 4.90 -14.52
N VAL A 37 2.04 6.22 -14.57
CA VAL A 37 2.06 6.96 -15.85
C VAL A 37 3.44 6.88 -16.49
N THR A 38 4.51 7.09 -15.72
CA THR A 38 5.89 7.00 -16.20
C THR A 38 6.23 5.60 -16.70
N ASP A 39 5.85 4.55 -15.94
CA ASP A 39 6.05 3.17 -16.36
C ASP A 39 5.29 2.88 -17.68
N ALA A 40 4.04 3.35 -17.81
CA ALA A 40 3.23 3.16 -19.02
C ALA A 40 3.86 3.83 -20.25
N LEU A 41 4.32 5.07 -20.09
CA LEU A 41 4.98 5.81 -21.18
C LEU A 41 6.30 5.15 -21.58
N LEU A 42 7.09 4.69 -20.61
CA LEU A 42 8.37 4.06 -20.86
C LEU A 42 8.20 2.73 -21.63
N PHE A 43 7.38 1.82 -21.10
CA PHE A 43 7.14 0.53 -21.76
C PHE A 43 6.37 0.70 -23.07
N GLY A 44 5.49 1.71 -23.18
CA GLY A 44 4.82 2.09 -24.42
C GLY A 44 5.83 2.53 -25.49
N ALA A 45 6.82 3.36 -25.14
CA ALA A 45 7.89 3.75 -26.04
C ALA A 45 8.76 2.56 -26.48
N VAL A 46 9.05 1.63 -25.56
CA VAL A 46 9.77 0.38 -25.90
C VAL A 46 8.96 -0.49 -26.84
N ALA A 47 7.65 -0.63 -26.60
CA ALA A 47 6.77 -1.38 -27.49
C ALA A 47 6.71 -0.75 -28.88
N TRP A 48 6.61 0.58 -28.97
CA TRP A 48 6.65 1.33 -30.23
C TRP A 48 7.98 1.11 -30.95
N TYR A 49 9.10 1.23 -30.27
CA TYR A 49 10.43 0.99 -30.83
C TYR A 49 10.53 -0.43 -31.43
N LEU A 50 10.11 -1.45 -30.68
CA LEU A 50 10.15 -2.84 -31.13
C LEU A 50 9.19 -3.09 -32.31
N ALA A 51 8.03 -2.43 -32.34
CA ALA A 51 7.07 -2.52 -33.45
C ALA A 51 7.59 -1.85 -34.72
N SER A 52 8.50 -0.87 -34.61
CA SER A 52 9.09 -0.15 -35.74
C SER A 52 10.28 -0.88 -36.37
N GLN A 53 10.74 -2.00 -35.79
CA GLN A 53 11.82 -2.79 -36.33
C GLN A 53 11.39 -3.63 -37.54
N PRO A 54 12.28 -3.94 -38.49
CA PRO A 54 12.01 -4.98 -39.49
C PRO A 54 11.73 -6.29 -38.76
N ASP A 55 10.68 -7.00 -39.17
CA ASP A 55 10.26 -8.25 -38.52
C ASP A 55 9.98 -8.11 -37.01
N PRO A 56 9.02 -7.30 -36.58
CA PRO A 56 8.76 -7.08 -35.16
C PRO A 56 8.26 -8.34 -34.43
N GLY A 57 7.54 -9.23 -35.13
CA GLY A 57 7.01 -10.47 -34.55
C GLY A 57 6.27 -10.26 -33.21
N TYR A 58 6.62 -11.06 -32.21
CA TYR A 58 6.03 -10.98 -30.86
C TYR A 58 6.74 -9.96 -29.94
N ARG A 59 7.84 -9.34 -30.37
CA ARG A 59 8.68 -8.47 -29.54
C ARG A 59 7.92 -7.31 -28.85
N PRO A 60 7.00 -6.59 -29.53
CA PRO A 60 6.21 -5.54 -28.88
C PRO A 60 5.32 -6.06 -27.74
N ILE A 61 4.84 -7.31 -27.87
CA ILE A 61 4.01 -7.96 -26.85
C ILE A 61 4.80 -8.18 -25.56
N LEU A 62 6.12 -8.44 -25.64
CA LEU A 62 6.97 -8.58 -24.46
C LEU A 62 7.07 -7.27 -23.65
N ALA A 63 7.15 -6.12 -24.33
CA ALA A 63 7.15 -4.83 -23.64
C ALA A 63 5.81 -4.57 -22.93
N PHE A 64 4.69 -4.88 -23.59
CA PHE A 64 3.38 -4.81 -22.95
C PHE A 64 3.25 -5.78 -21.77
N ALA A 65 3.69 -7.02 -21.92
CA ALA A 65 3.67 -8.02 -20.85
C ALA A 65 4.56 -7.60 -19.65
N ALA A 66 5.72 -7.00 -19.92
CA ALA A 66 6.58 -6.45 -18.88
C ALA A 66 5.89 -5.33 -18.10
N PHE A 67 5.20 -4.40 -18.77
CA PHE A 67 4.38 -3.38 -18.13
C PHE A 67 3.23 -3.97 -17.33
N ALA A 68 2.45 -4.87 -17.91
CA ALA A 68 1.31 -5.51 -17.25
C ALA A 68 1.75 -6.24 -15.98
N THR A 69 2.83 -7.03 -16.04
CA THR A 69 3.36 -7.73 -14.88
C THR A 69 3.98 -6.80 -13.85
N ALA A 70 4.58 -5.66 -14.24
CA ALA A 70 5.13 -4.66 -13.33
C ALA A 70 4.06 -3.94 -12.50
N THR A 71 2.83 -3.86 -12.99
CA THR A 71 1.71 -3.25 -12.25
C THR A 71 1.18 -4.16 -11.13
N LEU A 72 1.26 -5.49 -11.29
CA LEU A 72 0.69 -6.48 -10.36
C LEU A 72 1.20 -6.34 -8.92
N PRO A 73 2.53 -6.29 -8.64
CA PRO A 73 3.02 -6.14 -7.28
C PRO A 73 2.55 -4.87 -6.59
N SER A 74 2.39 -3.79 -7.34
CA SER A 74 1.91 -2.51 -6.85
C SER A 74 0.42 -2.54 -6.54
N TYR A 75 -0.36 -3.16 -7.42
CA TYR A 75 -1.79 -3.35 -7.22
C TYR A 75 -2.09 -4.25 -6.02
N ILE A 76 -1.40 -5.39 -5.90
CA ILE A 76 -1.54 -6.30 -4.76
C ILE A 76 -1.23 -5.57 -3.45
N ARG A 77 -0.17 -4.75 -3.42
CA ARG A 77 0.18 -3.95 -2.25
C ARG A 77 -0.91 -2.93 -1.91
N ALA A 78 -1.35 -2.13 -2.88
CA ALA A 78 -2.39 -1.14 -2.66
C ALA A 78 -3.71 -1.77 -2.18
N LYS A 79 -4.04 -2.95 -2.74
CA LYS A 79 -5.24 -3.69 -2.34
C LYS A 79 -5.12 -4.29 -0.93
N ALA A 80 -3.94 -4.79 -0.56
CA ALA A 80 -3.67 -5.27 0.79
C ALA A 80 -3.75 -4.14 1.81
N ASP A 81 -3.11 -3.00 1.54
CA ASP A 81 -3.14 -1.81 2.41
C ASP A 81 -4.59 -1.32 2.60
N ALA A 82 -5.43 -1.33 1.54
CA ALA A 82 -6.85 -0.98 1.62
C ALA A 82 -7.68 -1.96 2.48
N LEU A 83 -7.24 -3.21 2.63
CA LEU A 83 -7.85 -4.23 3.49
C LEU A 83 -7.23 -4.26 4.91
N GLY A 84 -6.28 -3.39 5.21
CA GLY A 84 -5.57 -3.38 6.49
C GLY A 84 -4.57 -4.52 6.65
N LEU A 85 -4.15 -5.15 5.53
CA LEU A 85 -3.19 -6.25 5.49
C LEU A 85 -1.80 -5.75 5.09
N VAL A 86 -0.74 -6.49 5.45
CA VAL A 86 0.64 -6.08 5.19
C VAL A 86 1.23 -6.85 4.02
N ALA A 87 1.43 -6.18 2.88
CA ALA A 87 2.09 -6.72 1.70
C ALA A 87 3.52 -6.17 1.50
N LYS A 88 4.29 -5.98 2.57
CA LYS A 88 5.67 -5.47 2.49
C LYS A 88 6.64 -6.56 2.01
N GLY A 89 7.64 -6.13 1.22
CA GLY A 89 8.66 -6.98 0.64
C GLY A 89 8.39 -7.30 -0.83
N GLY A 90 9.38 -7.85 -1.50
CA GLY A 90 9.40 -8.24 -2.91
C GLY A 90 10.83 -8.49 -3.32
N LEU A 91 11.05 -9.31 -4.36
CA LEU A 91 12.38 -9.65 -4.88
C LEU A 91 13.03 -8.46 -5.61
N VAL A 92 12.21 -7.59 -6.22
CA VAL A 92 12.68 -6.51 -7.08
C VAL A 92 11.94 -5.22 -6.73
N GLU A 93 12.69 -4.20 -6.38
CA GLU A 93 12.21 -2.85 -6.20
C GLU A 93 12.20 -2.08 -7.55
N ARG A 94 11.60 -0.90 -7.57
CA ARG A 94 11.46 -0.09 -8.79
C ARG A 94 12.82 0.26 -9.39
N ALA A 95 13.80 0.63 -8.56
CA ALA A 95 15.14 1.00 -9.01
C ALA A 95 15.84 -0.13 -9.78
N GLU A 96 15.75 -1.35 -9.30
CA GLU A 96 16.34 -2.53 -9.96
C GLU A 96 15.70 -2.80 -11.33
N ARG A 97 14.38 -2.58 -11.46
CA ARG A 97 13.67 -2.69 -12.75
C ARG A 97 14.17 -1.68 -13.76
N PHE A 98 14.39 -0.42 -13.33
CA PHE A 98 14.95 0.61 -14.20
C PHE A 98 16.40 0.29 -14.62
N LEU A 99 17.20 -0.29 -13.74
CA LEU A 99 18.57 -0.71 -14.08
C LEU A 99 18.58 -1.84 -15.12
N ILE A 100 17.72 -2.86 -14.92
CA ILE A 100 17.62 -3.99 -15.87
C ILE A 100 17.13 -3.51 -17.24
N LEU A 101 16.08 -2.67 -17.26
CA LEU A 101 15.56 -2.12 -18.51
C LEU A 101 16.57 -1.17 -19.17
N GLY A 102 17.25 -0.34 -18.37
CA GLY A 102 18.28 0.56 -18.84
C GLY A 102 19.46 -0.17 -19.50
N ALA A 103 19.91 -1.27 -18.90
CA ALA A 103 20.93 -2.14 -19.51
C ALA A 103 20.43 -2.74 -20.83
N GLY A 104 19.17 -3.19 -20.91
CA GLY A 104 18.56 -3.67 -22.15
C GLY A 104 18.46 -2.61 -23.24
N LEU A 105 18.21 -1.35 -22.87
CA LEU A 105 18.12 -0.24 -23.82
C LEU A 105 19.51 0.27 -24.29
N LEU A 106 20.54 0.04 -23.50
CA LEU A 106 21.91 0.36 -23.90
C LEU A 106 22.49 -0.64 -24.90
N PHE A 107 22.04 -1.87 -24.84
CA PHE A 107 22.48 -2.96 -25.68
C PHE A 107 21.28 -3.64 -26.33
N ASP A 108 20.96 -3.32 -27.57
CA ASP A 108 19.76 -3.86 -28.30
C ASP A 108 19.67 -5.39 -28.23
N GLN A 109 20.80 -6.07 -28.21
CA GLN A 109 20.86 -7.53 -28.10
C GLN A 109 20.34 -8.05 -26.75
N LEU A 110 20.42 -7.23 -25.71
CA LEU A 110 19.95 -7.58 -24.35
C LEU A 110 18.51 -7.15 -24.08
N LEU A 111 17.92 -6.32 -24.93
CA LEU A 111 16.58 -5.74 -24.68
C LEU A 111 15.52 -6.82 -24.47
N ILE A 112 15.48 -7.83 -25.35
CA ILE A 112 14.50 -8.92 -25.25
C ILE A 112 14.77 -9.77 -23.99
N ALA A 113 16.01 -10.06 -23.68
CA ALA A 113 16.38 -10.80 -22.47
C ALA A 113 16.02 -10.01 -21.20
N SER A 114 16.24 -8.70 -21.19
CA SER A 114 15.88 -7.80 -20.09
C SER A 114 14.36 -7.78 -19.88
N LEU A 115 13.56 -7.68 -20.95
CA LEU A 115 12.10 -7.73 -20.86
C LEU A 115 11.62 -9.08 -20.32
N ALA A 116 12.16 -10.19 -20.80
CA ALA A 116 11.81 -11.52 -20.31
C ALA A 116 12.18 -11.70 -18.82
N LEU A 117 13.36 -11.23 -18.43
CA LEU A 117 13.81 -11.24 -17.03
C LEU A 117 12.88 -10.39 -16.15
N LEU A 118 12.50 -9.19 -16.60
CA LEU A 118 11.56 -8.32 -15.88
C LEU A 118 10.21 -8.99 -15.69
N ILE A 119 9.66 -9.65 -16.72
CA ILE A 119 8.41 -10.40 -16.63
C ILE A 119 8.53 -11.48 -15.53
N ALA A 120 9.58 -12.28 -15.58
CA ALA A 120 9.79 -13.36 -14.62
C ALA A 120 9.91 -12.83 -13.17
N LEU A 121 10.71 -11.80 -12.95
CA LEU A 121 10.93 -11.19 -11.64
C LEU A 121 9.65 -10.51 -11.09
N ASN A 122 8.91 -9.81 -11.95
CA ASN A 122 7.65 -9.19 -11.56
C ASN A 122 6.59 -10.23 -11.17
N LEU A 123 6.47 -11.32 -11.94
CA LEU A 123 5.55 -12.42 -11.64
C LEU A 123 5.95 -13.13 -10.34
N ALA A 124 7.24 -13.40 -10.12
CA ALA A 124 7.73 -13.97 -8.88
C ALA A 124 7.41 -13.07 -7.67
N THR A 125 7.65 -11.75 -7.81
CA THR A 125 7.32 -10.77 -6.77
C THR A 125 5.82 -10.68 -6.51
N ALA A 126 5.00 -10.67 -7.56
CA ALA A 126 3.54 -10.68 -7.46
C ALA A 126 3.03 -11.95 -6.77
N GLY A 127 3.55 -13.12 -7.16
CA GLY A 127 3.21 -14.41 -6.55
C GLY A 127 3.56 -14.46 -5.05
N GLN A 128 4.74 -13.98 -4.67
CA GLN A 128 5.15 -13.91 -3.27
C GLN A 128 4.23 -12.99 -2.45
N ARG A 129 3.93 -11.79 -2.98
CA ARG A 129 3.02 -10.86 -2.30
C ARG A 129 1.61 -11.43 -2.19
N PHE A 130 1.12 -12.03 -3.27
CA PHE A 130 -0.19 -12.66 -3.28
C PHE A 130 -0.29 -13.78 -2.23
N ALA A 131 0.67 -14.71 -2.20
CA ALA A 131 0.70 -15.80 -1.23
C ALA A 131 0.74 -15.28 0.22
N LYS A 132 1.52 -14.24 0.48
CA LYS A 132 1.62 -13.61 1.79
C LYS A 132 0.28 -12.99 2.22
N VAL A 133 -0.33 -12.18 1.35
CA VAL A 133 -1.62 -11.54 1.62
C VAL A 133 -2.72 -12.60 1.80
N TRP A 134 -2.72 -13.64 0.95
CA TRP A 134 -3.67 -14.74 1.05
C TRP A 134 -3.61 -15.45 2.40
N THR A 135 -2.39 -15.77 2.84
CA THR A 135 -2.17 -16.42 4.14
C THR A 135 -2.61 -15.53 5.30
N GLU A 136 -2.33 -14.24 5.22
CA GLU A 136 -2.72 -13.28 6.26
C GLU A 136 -4.24 -13.07 6.29
N ALA A 137 -4.87 -12.93 5.13
CA ALA A 137 -6.32 -12.77 4.99
C ALA A 137 -7.10 -14.02 5.43
N SER A 138 -6.49 -15.20 5.36
CA SER A 138 -7.10 -16.48 5.79
C SER A 138 -7.07 -16.67 7.31
N ARG A 139 -6.36 -15.81 8.06
CA ARG A 139 -6.37 -15.87 9.52
C ARG A 139 -7.72 -15.36 10.04
N PRO A 140 -8.34 -16.06 11.02
CA PRO A 140 -9.56 -15.56 11.65
C PRO A 140 -9.30 -14.16 12.21
N LEU A 141 -10.18 -13.23 11.87
CA LEU A 141 -10.12 -11.89 12.47
C LEU A 141 -10.12 -12.04 14.01
N PRO A 142 -9.24 -11.33 14.73
CA PRO A 142 -9.33 -11.29 16.19
C PRO A 142 -10.76 -10.89 16.54
N GLN A 143 -11.50 -11.79 17.16
CA GLN A 143 -12.83 -11.44 17.63
C GLN A 143 -12.68 -10.17 18.48
N PRO A 144 -13.45 -9.11 18.21
CA PRO A 144 -13.43 -7.95 19.07
C PRO A 144 -13.64 -8.51 20.48
N ARG A 145 -12.63 -8.34 21.35
CA ARG A 145 -12.78 -8.68 22.76
C ARG A 145 -14.09 -8.04 23.14
N GLN A 146 -15.14 -8.86 23.26
CA GLN A 146 -16.36 -8.39 23.86
C GLN A 146 -15.86 -7.78 25.17
N ARG A 147 -15.80 -6.43 25.20
CA ARG A 147 -15.75 -5.73 26.47
C ARG A 147 -16.89 -6.40 27.19
N GLN A 148 -16.57 -7.41 28.00
CA GLN A 148 -17.49 -7.82 29.04
C GLN A 148 -17.81 -6.49 29.69
N ARG A 149 -18.93 -5.89 29.25
CA ARG A 149 -19.61 -4.95 30.09
C ARG A 149 -19.71 -5.76 31.37
N ARG A 150 -18.74 -5.52 32.26
CA ARG A 150 -18.94 -5.79 33.66
C ARG A 150 -20.31 -5.14 33.90
N ARG A 151 -21.34 -5.93 33.79
CA ARG A 151 -22.52 -5.76 34.59
C ARG A 151 -21.98 -5.86 36.02
N GLY A 152 -21.11 -4.88 36.33
CA GLY A 152 -20.86 -4.55 37.72
C GLY A 152 -22.22 -4.29 38.25
N SER A 153 -22.66 -5.18 39.10
CA SER A 153 -23.76 -4.92 39.98
C SER A 153 -23.77 -3.41 40.22
N ASP A 154 -24.92 -2.78 39.97
CA ASP A 154 -25.17 -1.33 40.07
C ASP A 154 -25.12 -0.88 41.56
N THR A 155 -24.27 -1.53 42.33
CA THR A 155 -23.96 -1.37 43.73
C THR A 155 -22.50 -0.91 43.91
N SER A 156 -22.11 0.12 43.14
CA SER A 156 -20.89 0.84 43.57
C SER A 156 -21.24 1.58 44.86
N PRO A 157 -20.38 1.49 45.90
CA PRO A 157 -20.66 2.18 47.17
C PRO A 157 -20.88 3.70 47.04
N ALA A 158 -20.49 4.26 45.89
CA ALA A 158 -20.73 5.65 45.55
C ALA A 158 -22.19 5.91 45.13
N VAL A 159 -22.83 4.98 44.39
CA VAL A 159 -24.23 5.09 43.96
C VAL A 159 -25.17 4.89 45.15
N GLU A 160 -24.86 3.98 46.07
CA GLU A 160 -25.61 3.80 47.31
C GLU A 160 -25.54 5.03 48.21
N ARG A 161 -24.36 5.60 48.39
CA ARG A 161 -24.15 6.85 49.13
C ARG A 161 -24.92 8.01 48.52
N TRP A 162 -24.95 8.09 47.19
CA TRP A 162 -25.71 9.12 46.49
C TRP A 162 -27.24 8.96 46.65
N ARG A 163 -27.77 7.73 46.56
CA ARG A 163 -29.19 7.42 46.81
C ARG A 163 -29.58 7.76 48.26
N ALA A 164 -28.78 7.34 49.23
CA ALA A 164 -29.05 7.63 50.64
C ALA A 164 -29.06 9.15 50.95
N ARG A 165 -28.15 9.93 50.33
CA ARG A 165 -28.13 11.39 50.47
C ARG A 165 -29.38 12.03 49.86
N ARG A 166 -29.87 11.53 48.73
CA ARG A 166 -31.06 12.03 48.05
C ARG A 166 -32.32 11.76 48.84
N GLU A 167 -32.44 10.62 49.51
CA GLU A 167 -33.52 10.24 50.37
C GLU A 167 -33.56 11.09 51.65
N ALA A 168 -32.39 11.28 52.29
CA ALA A 168 -32.24 12.13 53.43
C ALA A 168 -32.64 13.59 53.16
N ASN A 169 -32.27 14.12 51.99
CA ASN A 169 -32.68 15.47 51.59
C ASN A 169 -34.17 15.60 51.30
N ARG A 170 -34.80 14.56 50.72
CA ARG A 170 -36.26 14.53 50.50
C ARG A 170 -37.00 14.51 51.82
N ALA A 171 -36.57 13.73 52.80
CA ALA A 171 -37.16 13.68 54.14
C ALA A 171 -37.12 15.05 54.83
N ARG A 172 -35.98 15.76 54.75
CA ARG A 172 -35.80 17.11 55.32
C ARG A 172 -36.68 18.19 54.67
N SER A 173 -36.92 18.08 53.38
CA SER A 173 -37.75 19.05 52.63
C SER A 173 -39.26 18.84 52.85
N GLY A 174 -39.68 17.59 53.15
CA GLY A 174 -41.05 17.26 53.52
C GLY A 174 -41.50 17.79 54.87
N THR A 175 -40.63 17.82 55.85
CA THR A 175 -40.90 18.29 57.22
C THR A 175 -41.03 19.83 57.30
N ARG A 176 -40.47 20.57 56.36
CA ARG A 176 -40.52 22.05 56.33
C ARG A 176 -41.80 22.61 55.69
N ARG A 177 -42.67 21.78 55.15
CA ARG A 177 -43.90 22.20 54.41
C ARG A 177 -45.18 22.04 55.23
N ASN A 178 -45.08 21.42 56.41
CA ASN A 178 -46.23 21.13 57.30
C ASN A 178 -46.09 21.76 58.71
N GLY A 179 -45.29 22.83 58.86
CA GLY A 179 -45.17 23.58 60.07
C GLY A 179 -45.56 25.12 59.84
#